data_d42aedda5657eb6a81c5defbaa11a288
#
_entry.id   d42aedda5657eb6a81c5defbaa11a288
#
_cell.length_a   1.000
_cell.length_b   1.000
_cell.length_c   1.000
_cell.angle_alpha   90.00
_cell.angle_beta   90.00
_cell.angle_gamma   90.00
#
_symmetry.space_group_name_H-M   'P 1'
#
loop_
_entity.id
_entity.type
_entity.pdbx_description
1 polymer ?
#
loop_
_entity_poly.entity_id
_entity_poly.type
_entity_poly.pdbx_seq_one_letter_code
_entity_poly.pdbx_strand_id
1 'polypeptide(L)'
;MSAEPRIDVLAPESAGLPRVTLPADLQAAREARRWSRLDVARLTKFQVRQIAALEEGHFDQLPGRAFVRAALRNYAAVLEMDATPLLATIGGHAEPAPLTVRL
;
A
#
# COMPACT_ATOMS: atom_id res chain seq x y z
N MET A 1 11.27 18.14 -26.53
CA MET A 1 10.95 17.78 -26.51
C MET A 1 10.68 16.69 -25.94
N SER A 2 10.39 16.19 -25.78
CA SER A 2 10.01 15.17 -25.37
C SER A 2 10.84 14.20 -24.87
N ALA A 3 11.83 14.43 -24.45
CA ALA A 3 12.72 13.51 -23.97
C ALA A 3 12.30 12.90 -22.68
N GLU A 4 11.54 13.57 -21.97
CA GLU A 4 11.17 13.09 -20.75
C GLU A 4 10.58 11.76 -20.73
N PRO A 5 9.82 11.42 -21.62
CA PRO A 5 9.15 10.17 -21.56
C PRO A 5 10.09 9.03 -21.42
N ARG A 6 11.27 9.18 -21.94
CA ARG A 6 12.15 8.13 -21.87
C ARG A 6 12.57 7.86 -20.50
N ILE A 7 12.68 8.84 -19.71
CA ILE A 7 13.09 8.66 -18.38
C ILE A 7 12.07 7.87 -17.63
N ASP A 8 10.83 8.13 -17.92
CA ASP A 8 9.78 7.41 -17.24
C ASP A 8 9.88 5.93 -17.51
N VAL A 9 10.28 5.57 -18.67
CA VAL A 9 10.35 4.18 -18.99
C VAL A 9 11.35 3.46 -18.10
N LEU A 10 12.38 4.14 -17.70
CA LEU A 10 13.38 3.54 -16.88
C LEU A 10 13.04 3.59 -15.41
N ALA A 11 12.03 4.32 -15.02
CA ALA A 11 11.72 4.48 -13.63
C ALA A 11 10.87 3.34 -13.11
N PRO A 12 10.90 3.09 -11.82
CA PRO A 12 10.04 2.09 -11.24
C PRO A 12 8.62 2.48 -11.48
N GLU A 13 7.79 1.46 -11.57
CA GLU A 13 6.40 1.70 -11.78
C GLU A 13 5.78 2.63 -10.78
N SER A 14 6.23 2.61 -9.55
CA SER A 14 5.64 3.47 -8.54
C SER A 14 6.17 4.88 -8.59
N ALA A 15 7.17 5.16 -9.40
CA ALA A 15 7.73 6.50 -9.44
C ALA A 15 6.70 7.47 -9.97
N GLY A 16 6.51 8.57 -9.32
CA GLY A 16 5.53 9.56 -9.76
C GLY A 16 4.15 9.36 -9.21
N LEU A 17 3.89 8.25 -8.55
CA LEU A 17 2.60 8.05 -7.96
C LEU A 17 2.53 8.80 -6.63
N PRO A 18 1.34 9.21 -6.21
CA PRO A 18 1.19 9.82 -4.89
C PRO A 18 1.64 8.82 -3.84
N ARG A 19 2.22 9.31 -2.77
CA ARG A 19 2.77 8.46 -1.74
C ARG A 19 1.85 8.35 -0.54
N VAL A 20 1.82 7.16 0.04
CA VAL A 20 1.08 6.93 1.25
C VAL A 20 2.09 6.96 2.39
N THR A 21 1.98 7.93 3.27
CA THR A 21 2.90 8.02 4.39
C THR A 21 2.23 7.64 5.71
N LEU A 22 0.92 7.82 5.78
CA LEU A 22 0.16 7.48 6.98
C LEU A 22 -1.01 6.60 6.59
N PRO A 23 -1.49 5.77 7.51
CA PRO A 23 -2.67 4.98 7.21
C PRO A 23 -3.85 5.83 6.79
N ALA A 24 -4.01 7.00 7.38
CA ALA A 24 -5.13 7.87 7.04
C ALA A 24 -5.08 8.36 5.60
N ASP A 25 -3.91 8.33 4.98
CA ASP A 25 -3.81 8.75 3.58
C ASP A 25 -4.59 7.79 2.69
N LEU A 26 -4.67 6.52 3.06
CA LEU A 26 -5.45 5.56 2.30
C LEU A 26 -6.93 5.93 2.36
N GLN A 27 -7.41 6.27 3.53
CA GLN A 27 -8.81 6.64 3.68
C GLN A 27 -9.11 7.90 2.88
N ALA A 28 -8.23 8.90 2.97
CA ALA A 28 -8.45 10.15 2.25
C ALA A 28 -8.51 9.92 0.74
N ALA A 29 -7.62 9.08 0.23
CA ALA A 29 -7.60 8.80 -1.20
C ALA A 29 -8.84 8.02 -1.63
N ARG A 30 -9.28 7.09 -0.77
CA ARG A 30 -10.49 6.33 -1.06
C ARG A 30 -11.69 7.26 -1.13
N GLU A 31 -11.79 8.16 -0.17
CA GLU A 31 -12.92 9.07 -0.13
C GLU A 31 -12.88 10.06 -1.29
N ALA A 32 -11.71 10.44 -1.73
CA ALA A 32 -11.59 11.32 -2.87
C ALA A 32 -12.13 10.65 -4.14
N ARG A 33 -12.09 9.32 -4.18
CA ARG A 33 -12.65 8.61 -5.31
C ARG A 33 -14.11 8.25 -5.09
N ARG A 34 -14.67 8.66 -3.95
CA ARG A 34 -16.05 8.38 -3.60
C ARG A 34 -16.30 6.88 -3.50
N TRP A 35 -15.30 6.16 -3.04
CA TRP A 35 -15.43 4.73 -2.82
C TRP A 35 -15.71 4.47 -1.35
N SER A 36 -16.54 3.46 -1.08
CA SER A 36 -16.76 3.01 0.28
C SER A 36 -15.71 2.00 0.65
N ARG A 37 -15.65 1.65 1.93
CA ARG A 37 -14.76 0.58 2.36
C ARG A 37 -15.15 -0.74 1.69
N LEU A 38 -16.44 -0.94 1.44
CA LEU A 38 -16.88 -2.15 0.78
C LEU A 38 -16.35 -2.19 -0.64
N ASP A 39 -16.30 -1.05 -1.31
CA ASP A 39 -15.75 -1.02 -2.67
C ASP A 39 -14.31 -1.49 -2.67
N VAL A 40 -13.52 -1.00 -1.74
CA VAL A 40 -12.13 -1.40 -1.66
C VAL A 40 -12.00 -2.86 -1.26
N ALA A 41 -12.85 -3.31 -0.36
CA ALA A 41 -12.82 -4.71 0.06
C ALA A 41 -13.06 -5.62 -1.14
N ARG A 42 -13.96 -5.23 -2.02
CA ARG A 42 -14.23 -6.02 -3.20
C ARG A 42 -13.05 -6.02 -4.17
N LEU A 43 -12.42 -4.87 -4.32
CA LEU A 43 -11.30 -4.77 -5.24
C LEU A 43 -10.08 -5.53 -4.75
N THR A 44 -9.87 -5.54 -3.44
CA THR A 44 -8.69 -6.17 -2.87
C THR A 44 -8.94 -7.58 -2.39
N LYS A 45 -10.20 -7.98 -2.28
CA LYS A 45 -10.60 -9.28 -1.77
C LYS A 45 -10.39 -9.39 -0.26
N PHE A 46 -10.22 -8.28 0.41
CA PHE A 46 -10.14 -8.28 1.87
C PHE A 46 -11.52 -7.99 2.45
N GLN A 47 -11.64 -8.19 3.74
CA GLN A 47 -12.90 -7.92 4.43
C GLN A 47 -12.97 -6.44 4.79
N VAL A 48 -14.19 -5.92 4.89
CA VAL A 48 -14.38 -4.52 5.21
C VAL A 48 -13.70 -4.14 6.52
N ARG A 49 -13.77 -5.01 7.52
CA ARG A 49 -13.13 -4.69 8.79
C ARG A 49 -11.61 -4.65 8.66
N GLN A 50 -11.06 -5.39 7.72
CA GLN A 50 -9.63 -5.34 7.50
C GLN A 50 -9.25 -4.02 6.83
N ILE A 51 -10.09 -3.55 5.91
CA ILE A 51 -9.86 -2.25 5.30
C ILE A 51 -9.90 -1.16 6.37
N ALA A 52 -10.86 -1.25 7.28
CA ALA A 52 -10.96 -0.27 8.36
C ALA A 52 -9.71 -0.29 9.23
N ALA A 53 -9.22 -1.48 9.57
CA ALA A 53 -8.03 -1.59 10.40
C ALA A 53 -6.82 -0.98 9.71
N LEU A 54 -6.71 -1.18 8.41
CA LEU A 54 -5.60 -0.61 7.68
C LEU A 54 -5.65 0.92 7.69
N GLU A 55 -6.83 1.47 7.50
CA GLU A 55 -6.98 2.92 7.48
C GLU A 55 -6.74 3.55 8.84
N GLU A 56 -7.07 2.83 9.88
CA GLU A 56 -6.96 3.36 11.23
C GLU A 56 -5.63 3.01 11.89
N GLY A 57 -4.81 2.25 11.22
CA GLY A 57 -3.51 1.88 11.78
C GLY A 57 -3.59 0.81 12.84
N HIS A 58 -4.70 0.11 12.93
CA HIS A 58 -4.87 -0.94 13.94
C HIS A 58 -4.33 -2.25 13.41
N PHE A 59 -3.04 -2.28 13.15
CA PHE A 59 -2.42 -3.43 12.50
C PHE A 59 -2.39 -4.66 13.40
N ASP A 60 -2.48 -4.44 14.70
CA ASP A 60 -2.53 -5.56 15.62
C ASP A 60 -3.81 -6.37 15.49
N GLN A 61 -4.81 -5.83 14.82
CA GLN A 61 -6.06 -6.56 14.61
C GLN A 61 -6.00 -7.41 13.34
N LEU A 62 -4.86 -7.42 12.67
CA LEU A 62 -4.72 -8.16 11.42
C LEU A 62 -3.82 -9.37 11.64
N PRO A 63 -3.86 -10.34 10.74
CA PRO A 63 -3.19 -11.63 10.97
C PRO A 63 -1.68 -11.63 11.08
N GLY A 64 -1.03 -10.53 10.97
CA GLY A 64 0.40 -10.52 11.13
C GLY A 64 1.04 -9.50 10.24
N ARG A 65 2.31 -9.25 10.49
CA ARG A 65 3.01 -8.19 9.80
C ARG A 65 3.12 -8.41 8.30
N ALA A 66 3.36 -9.65 7.89
CA ALA A 66 3.45 -9.92 6.46
C ALA A 66 2.12 -9.65 5.76
N PHE A 67 1.02 -10.00 6.43
CA PHE A 67 -0.28 -9.72 5.87
C PHE A 67 -0.50 -8.21 5.78
N VAL A 68 -0.13 -7.48 6.83
CA VAL A 68 -0.31 -6.04 6.84
C VAL A 68 0.45 -5.41 5.68
N ARG A 69 1.70 -5.82 5.48
CA ARG A 69 2.50 -5.23 4.42
C ARG A 69 1.91 -5.53 3.05
N ALA A 70 1.50 -6.77 2.83
CA ALA A 70 0.91 -7.14 1.55
C ALA A 70 -0.42 -6.41 1.33
N ALA A 71 -1.21 -6.28 2.40
CA ALA A 71 -2.50 -5.63 2.28
C ALA A 71 -2.34 -4.15 1.98
N LEU A 72 -1.36 -3.50 2.60
CA LEU A 72 -1.12 -2.09 2.34
C LEU A 72 -0.68 -1.87 0.90
N ARG A 73 0.16 -2.78 0.37
CA ARG A 73 0.55 -2.66 -1.01
C ARG A 73 -0.63 -2.83 -1.94
N ASN A 74 -1.51 -3.80 -1.65
CA ASN A 74 -2.67 -4.03 -2.49
C ASN A 74 -3.62 -2.84 -2.44
N TYR A 75 -3.86 -2.33 -1.25
CA TYR A 75 -4.77 -1.21 -1.10
C TYR A 75 -4.20 0.01 -1.85
N ALA A 76 -2.92 0.29 -1.64
CA ALA A 76 -2.33 1.42 -2.34
C ALA A 76 -2.36 1.23 -3.85
N ALA A 77 -2.18 0.00 -4.30
CA ALA A 77 -2.19 -0.26 -5.74
C ALA A 77 -3.54 0.04 -6.36
N VAL A 78 -4.64 -0.33 -5.69
CA VAL A 78 -5.94 -0.04 -6.28
C VAL A 78 -6.23 1.46 -6.25
N LEU A 79 -5.55 2.22 -5.40
CA LEU A 79 -5.66 3.66 -5.38
C LEU A 79 -4.61 4.32 -6.27
N GLU A 80 -3.76 3.51 -6.87
CA GLU A 80 -2.67 4.01 -7.72
C GLU A 80 -1.74 4.91 -6.91
N MET A 81 -1.35 4.42 -5.75
CA MET A 81 -0.45 5.13 -4.85
C MET A 81 0.72 4.25 -4.47
N ASP A 82 1.80 4.88 -4.00
CA ASP A 82 3.00 4.17 -3.62
C ASP A 82 3.02 4.03 -2.11
N ALA A 83 2.99 2.82 -1.61
CA ALA A 83 2.95 2.55 -0.18
C ALA A 83 4.32 2.47 0.46
N THR A 84 5.38 2.64 -0.30
CA THR A 84 6.73 2.46 0.22
C THR A 84 7.00 3.29 1.47
N PRO A 85 6.63 4.58 1.51
CA PRO A 85 6.93 5.34 2.72
C PRO A 85 6.25 4.80 3.96
N LEU A 86 4.98 4.38 3.82
CA LEU A 86 4.28 3.84 4.95
C LEU A 86 4.87 2.50 5.37
N LEU A 87 5.21 1.67 4.40
CA LEU A 87 5.79 0.38 4.72
C LEU A 87 7.10 0.53 5.46
N ALA A 88 7.85 1.55 5.17
CA ALA A 88 9.11 1.78 5.85
C ALA A 88 8.91 2.05 7.34
N THR A 89 7.77 2.60 7.73
CA THR A 89 7.54 2.91 9.12
C THR A 89 7.05 1.72 9.92
N ILE A 90 6.67 0.65 9.25
CA ILE A 90 6.12 -0.49 9.94
C ILE A 90 7.20 -1.44 10.42
N GLY A 91 8.35 -1.30 9.90
CA GLY A 91 9.44 -2.10 10.42
C GLY A 91 9.55 -3.49 9.89
N GLY A 92 8.74 -3.87 9.02
CA GLY A 92 8.83 -5.21 8.50
C GLY A 92 9.78 -5.31 7.35
N HIS A 93 10.55 -4.30 7.12
CA HIS A 93 11.44 -4.34 5.99
C HIS A 93 12.45 -5.43 6.13
N ALA A 94 12.53 -6.03 7.27
CA ALA A 94 13.47 -7.09 7.41
C ALA A 94 13.00 -8.34 6.74
N GLU A 95 11.77 -8.42 6.44
CA GLU A 95 11.33 -9.62 5.89
C GLU A 95 11.94 -10.03 4.64
N PRO A 96 12.33 -9.16 3.82
CA PRO A 96 12.85 -9.60 2.59
C PRO A 96 14.10 -10.34 2.83
N ALA A 97 14.79 -9.96 3.75
CA ALA A 97 16.01 -10.54 3.92
C ALA A 97 15.90 -11.97 4.27
N PRO A 98 15.03 -12.28 5.01
CA PRO A 98 14.97 -13.58 5.45
C PRO A 98 15.04 -14.57 4.47
N LEU A 99 14.48 -14.29 3.54
CA LEU A 99 14.51 -15.21 2.69
C LEU A 99 15.68 -15.63 2.33
N THR A 100 16.35 -14.91 2.43
CA THR A 100 17.48 -15.20 1.98
C THR A 100 18.13 -16.03 2.73
N VAL A 101 17.97 -15.95 3.48
CA VAL A 101 18.64 -16.53 4.18
C VAL A 101 18.80 -17.71 4.22
N ARG A 102 18.63 -18.12 4.09
CA ARG A 102 18.82 -19.13 4.12
C ARG A 102 19.44 -19.75 3.75
N LEU A 103 19.58 -19.58 3.48
CA LEU A 103 20.15 -20.23 2.99
C LEU A 103 20.78 -20.62 3.15
#